data_f57c873f1bc3e703fec85bd4afa46d41
#
_entry.id   f57c873f1bc3e703fec85bd4afa46d41
#
_cell.length_a   1.000
_cell.length_b   1.000
_cell.length_c   1.000
_cell.angle_alpha   90.00
_cell.angle_beta   90.00
_cell.angle_gamma   90.00
#
_symmetry.space_group_name_H-M   'P 1'
#
loop_
_entity.id
_entity.type
_entity.pdbx_description
1 polymer ?
#
loop_
_entity_poly.entity_id
_entity_poly.type
_entity_poly.pdbx_seq_one_letter_code
_entity_poly.pdbx_strand_id
1 'polypeptide(L)'
;MFLQEGRMTKYAAVAIILALTAVFVLAQSASKKHTAPNTNAPTKVTGDGVKTPSGLIYWDIRVGNGEFAKEGSHVRVHYTGWLTTGKKFDSSVDAGTPFDFTIGNGEVIKGWEEGVAGMRVGGKRQLRIPAALGYGAQGTPDGPIPPNATLIFDVQLLGVQ
;
A
#
# COMPACT_ATOMS: atom_id res chain seq x y z
N MET A 1 31.25 15.56 73.52
CA MET A 1 30.86 14.25 72.94
C MET A 1 29.41 14.35 72.53
N PHE A 2 29.13 14.89 71.33
CA PHE A 2 27.80 14.94 70.73
C PHE A 2 27.97 14.93 69.20
N LEU A 3 27.65 13.83 68.62
CA LEU A 3 26.78 13.55 67.48
C LEU A 3 26.95 14.39 66.21
N GLN A 4 27.52 13.77 65.21
CA GLN A 4 27.40 14.19 63.84
C GLN A 4 26.68 13.04 63.04
N GLU A 5 25.41 13.03 63.12
CA GLU A 5 24.56 12.27 62.20
C GLU A 5 23.66 13.29 61.47
N GLY A 6 23.65 13.28 60.17
CA GLY A 6 22.62 14.02 59.40
C GLY A 6 23.03 14.65 58.09
N ARG A 7 24.04 14.15 57.36
CA ARG A 7 24.39 14.75 56.07
C ARG A 7 24.40 13.78 54.84
N MET A 8 24.05 12.52 55.02
CA MET A 8 24.14 11.56 53.89
C MET A 8 22.80 11.22 53.23
N THR A 9 21.65 11.73 53.63
CA THR A 9 20.34 11.40 53.11
C THR A 9 19.80 12.33 52.02
N LYS A 10 20.51 13.44 51.71
CA LYS A 10 20.01 14.41 50.72
C LYS A 10 20.51 14.20 49.29
N TYR A 11 21.53 13.39 49.09
CA TYR A 11 22.13 13.16 47.77
C TYR A 11 21.68 11.86 47.10
N ALA A 12 21.09 10.94 47.83
CA ALA A 12 20.57 9.70 47.27
C ALA A 12 19.23 9.87 46.51
N ALA A 13 18.47 10.91 46.85
CA ALA A 13 17.16 11.16 46.19
C ALA A 13 17.29 11.88 44.82
N VAL A 14 18.38 12.63 44.61
CA VAL A 14 18.58 13.38 43.34
C VAL A 14 19.14 12.51 42.21
N ALA A 15 19.90 11.47 42.56
CA ALA A 15 20.48 10.56 41.55
C ALA A 15 19.45 9.59 40.89
N ILE A 16 18.34 9.29 41.60
CA ILE A 16 17.32 8.38 41.11
C ILE A 16 16.34 9.08 40.13
N ILE A 17 16.15 10.39 40.31
CA ILE A 17 15.26 11.18 39.42
C ILE A 17 15.91 11.44 38.04
N LEU A 18 17.23 11.55 37.97
CA LEU A 18 17.97 11.77 36.71
C LEU A 18 18.11 10.50 35.86
N ALA A 19 18.03 9.31 36.46
CA ALA A 19 18.10 8.04 35.71
C ALA A 19 16.74 7.66 35.06
N LEU A 20 15.61 8.12 35.59
CA LEU A 20 14.27 7.83 35.06
C LEU A 20 13.87 8.74 33.89
N THR A 21 14.50 9.90 33.73
CA THR A 21 14.23 10.81 32.58
C THR A 21 15.00 10.44 31.32
N ALA A 22 16.12 9.72 31.42
CA ALA A 22 16.92 9.32 30.27
C ALA A 22 16.33 8.13 29.52
N VAL A 23 15.50 7.29 30.15
CA VAL A 23 14.86 6.12 29.50
C VAL A 23 13.62 6.51 28.70
N PHE A 24 12.98 7.64 29.01
CA PHE A 24 11.75 8.07 28.34
C PHE A 24 12.00 8.82 27.01
N VAL A 25 13.21 9.27 26.75
CA VAL A 25 13.57 10.05 25.53
C VAL A 25 13.99 9.13 24.36
N LEU A 26 14.34 7.86 24.61
CA LEU A 26 14.77 6.93 23.55
C LEU A 26 13.62 6.15 22.89
N ALA A 27 12.39 6.27 23.37
CA ALA A 27 11.23 5.52 22.83
C ALA A 27 10.42 6.28 21.76
N GLN A 28 10.81 7.49 21.35
CA GLN A 28 10.02 8.31 20.42
C GLN A 28 10.66 8.52 19.04
N SER A 29 11.63 7.73 18.64
CA SER A 29 12.31 7.91 17.34
C SER A 29 12.09 6.77 16.35
N ALA A 30 10.91 6.17 16.34
CA ALA A 30 10.50 5.30 15.24
C ALA A 30 9.21 5.84 14.59
N SER A 31 9.17 7.13 14.30
CA SER A 31 8.23 7.65 13.30
C SER A 31 8.66 7.07 11.96
N LYS A 32 8.01 5.98 11.52
CA LYS A 32 8.12 5.46 10.16
C LYS A 32 7.79 6.64 9.24
N LYS A 33 8.83 7.24 8.66
CA LYS A 33 8.71 8.24 7.61
C LYS A 33 7.82 7.63 6.54
N HIS A 34 6.57 8.05 6.48
CA HIS A 34 5.63 7.63 5.45
C HIS A 34 6.11 8.29 4.15
N THR A 35 7.00 7.59 3.46
CA THR A 35 7.44 8.03 2.13
C THR A 35 6.21 7.95 1.24
N ALA A 36 5.80 9.07 0.67
CA ALA A 36 4.71 9.12 -0.30
C ALA A 36 4.95 8.05 -1.39
N PRO A 37 3.89 7.39 -1.87
CA PRO A 37 4.04 6.39 -2.92
C PRO A 37 4.72 6.99 -4.14
N ASN A 38 5.76 6.33 -4.66
CA ASN A 38 6.36 6.75 -5.92
C ASN A 38 5.42 6.39 -7.07
N THR A 39 4.90 7.40 -7.76
CA THR A 39 3.99 7.24 -8.90
C THR A 39 4.70 7.43 -10.26
N ASN A 40 6.01 7.63 -10.27
CA ASN A 40 6.75 7.90 -11.51
C ASN A 40 7.01 6.64 -12.34
N ALA A 41 7.07 5.47 -11.71
CA ALA A 41 7.28 4.19 -12.37
C ALA A 41 6.63 3.06 -11.54
N PRO A 42 6.27 1.94 -12.19
CA PRO A 42 5.79 0.75 -11.49
C PRO A 42 6.81 0.26 -10.47
N THR A 43 6.34 -0.28 -9.37
CA THR A 43 7.22 -0.94 -8.39
C THR A 43 7.98 -2.07 -9.08
N LYS A 44 9.29 -2.13 -8.88
CA LYS A 44 10.09 -3.26 -9.38
C LYS A 44 9.71 -4.52 -8.62
N VAL A 45 9.25 -5.52 -9.35
CA VAL A 45 8.93 -6.85 -8.82
C VAL A 45 9.93 -7.87 -9.34
N THR A 46 10.11 -8.97 -8.61
CA THR A 46 11.03 -10.06 -8.96
C THR A 46 10.28 -11.38 -9.06
N GLY A 47 10.80 -12.30 -9.84
CA GLY A 47 10.16 -13.60 -10.09
C GLY A 47 8.98 -13.51 -11.06
N ASP A 48 8.39 -14.67 -11.35
CA ASP A 48 7.37 -14.81 -12.39
C ASP A 48 5.98 -14.29 -11.97
N GLY A 49 5.78 -14.01 -10.68
CA GLY A 49 4.47 -13.67 -10.13
C GLY A 49 3.53 -14.87 -10.11
N VAL A 50 2.30 -14.63 -9.67
CA VAL A 50 1.21 -15.61 -9.72
C VAL A 50 0.43 -15.37 -11.01
N LYS A 51 0.41 -16.38 -11.88
CA LYS A 51 -0.35 -16.35 -13.14
C LYS A 51 -1.66 -17.09 -12.96
N THR A 52 -2.75 -16.42 -13.27
CA THR A 52 -4.10 -17.01 -13.23
C THR A 52 -4.45 -17.67 -14.56
N PRO A 53 -5.47 -18.55 -14.60
CA PRO A 53 -5.97 -19.16 -15.84
C PRO A 53 -6.45 -18.14 -16.88
N SER A 54 -6.95 -16.98 -16.47
CA SER A 54 -7.39 -15.89 -17.34
C SER A 54 -6.23 -15.14 -18.03
N GLY A 55 -4.99 -15.33 -17.54
CA GLY A 55 -3.79 -14.67 -18.03
C GLY A 55 -3.38 -13.42 -17.24
N LEU A 56 -4.10 -13.06 -16.17
CA LEU A 56 -3.64 -12.06 -15.22
C LEU A 56 -2.36 -12.55 -14.54
N ILE A 57 -1.39 -11.64 -14.32
CA ILE A 57 -0.22 -11.92 -13.48
C ILE A 57 -0.20 -10.89 -12.37
N TYR A 58 0.04 -11.33 -11.14
CA TYR A 58 0.18 -10.41 -10.02
C TYR A 58 1.32 -10.76 -9.08
N TRP A 59 1.79 -9.75 -8.37
CA TRP A 59 2.83 -9.84 -7.33
C TRP A 59 2.35 -9.14 -6.07
N ASP A 60 2.32 -9.84 -4.95
CA ASP A 60 2.09 -9.23 -3.64
C ASP A 60 3.36 -8.51 -3.18
N ILE A 61 3.43 -7.19 -3.40
CA ILE A 61 4.53 -6.34 -2.93
C ILE A 61 4.53 -6.28 -1.41
N ARG A 62 3.34 -6.24 -0.83
CA ARG A 62 3.08 -6.31 0.61
C ARG A 62 1.76 -7.00 0.86
N VAL A 63 1.78 -8.04 1.68
CA VAL A 63 0.55 -8.67 2.16
C VAL A 63 0.00 -7.81 3.31
N GLY A 64 -1.27 -7.43 3.22
CA GLY A 64 -1.98 -6.74 4.29
C GLY A 64 -2.34 -7.69 5.43
N ASN A 65 -2.70 -7.13 6.57
CA ASN A 65 -3.12 -7.87 7.76
C ASN A 65 -4.57 -7.55 8.19
N GLY A 66 -5.24 -6.66 7.45
CA GLY A 66 -6.63 -6.27 7.70
C GLY A 66 -7.64 -7.20 7.04
N GLU A 67 -8.85 -6.70 6.88
CA GLU A 67 -9.99 -7.41 6.31
C GLU A 67 -9.70 -7.91 4.89
N PHE A 68 -10.31 -9.04 4.55
CA PHE A 68 -10.12 -9.73 3.28
C PHE A 68 -11.14 -9.26 2.24
N ALA A 69 -10.68 -8.82 1.09
CA ALA A 69 -11.52 -8.44 -0.04
C ALA A 69 -11.99 -9.68 -0.80
N LYS A 70 -13.28 -9.82 -0.96
CA LYS A 70 -13.94 -10.91 -1.67
C LYS A 70 -14.99 -10.38 -2.64
N GLU A 71 -15.52 -11.23 -3.46
CA GLU A 71 -16.67 -10.89 -4.32
C GLU A 71 -17.82 -10.30 -3.48
N GLY A 72 -18.40 -9.21 -3.96
CA GLY A 72 -19.42 -8.43 -3.27
C GLY A 72 -18.88 -7.41 -2.26
N SER A 73 -17.59 -7.42 -1.95
CA SER A 73 -17.01 -6.40 -1.07
C SER A 73 -16.94 -5.03 -1.74
N HIS A 74 -17.40 -3.99 -1.05
CA HIS A 74 -17.13 -2.60 -1.44
C HIS A 74 -15.74 -2.22 -0.95
N VAL A 75 -14.85 -1.87 -1.85
CA VAL A 75 -13.42 -1.66 -1.56
C VAL A 75 -12.98 -0.25 -1.89
N ARG A 76 -12.05 0.25 -1.09
CA ARG A 76 -11.37 1.53 -1.30
C ARG A 76 -9.90 1.29 -1.58
N VAL A 77 -9.40 1.84 -2.70
CA VAL A 77 -8.02 1.61 -3.13
C VAL A 77 -7.33 2.92 -3.51
N HIS A 78 -6.01 2.94 -3.36
CA HIS A 78 -5.14 3.80 -4.14
C HIS A 78 -4.48 2.99 -5.25
N TYR A 79 -4.32 3.61 -6.41
CA TYR A 79 -3.65 2.97 -7.54
C TYR A 79 -2.86 3.97 -8.39
N THR A 80 -1.94 3.41 -9.16
CA THR A 80 -1.31 4.08 -10.29
C THR A 80 -1.20 3.09 -11.44
N GLY A 81 -1.54 3.52 -12.66
CA GLY A 81 -1.56 2.72 -13.87
C GLY A 81 -0.56 3.20 -14.91
N TRP A 82 0.15 2.26 -15.53
CA TRP A 82 1.12 2.50 -16.61
C TRP A 82 0.91 1.53 -17.76
N LEU A 83 1.30 2.00 -18.95
CA LEU A 83 1.56 1.13 -20.08
C LEU A 83 2.89 0.37 -19.89
N THR A 84 3.12 -0.70 -20.62
CA THR A 84 4.39 -1.44 -20.60
C THR A 84 5.59 -0.62 -21.05
N THR A 85 5.35 0.50 -21.75
CA THR A 85 6.38 1.49 -22.10
C THR A 85 6.85 2.34 -20.91
N GLY A 86 6.20 2.21 -19.75
CA GLY A 86 6.44 3.03 -18.57
C GLY A 86 5.64 4.34 -18.55
N LYS A 87 4.86 4.63 -19.61
CA LYS A 87 4.01 5.83 -19.64
C LYS A 87 2.86 5.66 -18.64
N LYS A 88 2.81 6.52 -17.61
CA LYS A 88 1.68 6.61 -16.69
C LYS A 88 0.46 7.18 -17.43
N PHE A 89 -0.72 6.58 -17.21
CA PHE A 89 -1.96 7.04 -17.81
C PHE A 89 -3.00 7.45 -16.78
N ASP A 90 -2.91 6.96 -15.53
CA ASP A 90 -3.86 7.33 -14.49
C ASP A 90 -3.29 7.07 -13.10
N SER A 91 -3.72 7.86 -12.08
CA SER A 91 -3.30 7.71 -10.69
C SER A 91 -4.26 8.38 -9.72
N SER A 92 -4.88 7.61 -8.84
CA SER A 92 -5.64 8.13 -7.71
C SER A 92 -4.74 8.79 -6.65
N VAL A 93 -3.47 8.39 -6.60
CA VAL A 93 -2.48 8.98 -5.69
C VAL A 93 -2.16 10.41 -6.11
N ASP A 94 -1.92 10.63 -7.41
CA ASP A 94 -1.66 11.97 -7.97
C ASP A 94 -2.90 12.87 -7.86
N ALA A 95 -4.11 12.29 -8.03
CA ALA A 95 -5.37 12.98 -7.84
C ALA A 95 -5.70 13.30 -6.36
N GLY A 96 -4.99 12.66 -5.42
CA GLY A 96 -5.20 12.84 -3.98
C GLY A 96 -6.51 12.25 -3.45
N THR A 97 -7.23 11.46 -4.26
CA THR A 97 -8.53 10.89 -3.89
C THR A 97 -8.54 9.39 -4.15
N PRO A 98 -8.77 8.54 -3.14
CA PRO A 98 -8.95 7.11 -3.33
C PRO A 98 -10.12 6.80 -4.26
N PHE A 99 -10.07 5.64 -4.88
CA PHE A 99 -11.12 5.12 -5.74
C PHE A 99 -11.88 4.00 -5.04
N ASP A 100 -13.20 4.06 -5.11
CA ASP A 100 -14.11 3.08 -4.49
C ASP A 100 -14.85 2.29 -5.58
N PHE A 101 -15.00 0.98 -5.41
CA PHE A 101 -15.83 0.13 -6.28
C PHE A 101 -16.23 -1.15 -5.55
N THR A 102 -17.23 -1.86 -6.09
CA THR A 102 -17.69 -3.16 -5.55
C THR A 102 -17.17 -4.29 -6.44
N ILE A 103 -16.43 -5.22 -5.87
CA ILE A 103 -15.89 -6.39 -6.58
C ILE A 103 -17.02 -7.26 -7.09
N GLY A 104 -17.00 -7.60 -8.38
CA GLY A 104 -17.99 -8.46 -9.03
C GLY A 104 -19.16 -7.71 -9.67
N ASN A 105 -19.26 -6.38 -9.53
CA ASN A 105 -20.35 -5.58 -10.12
C ASN A 105 -20.09 -5.14 -11.57
N GLY A 106 -18.89 -5.41 -12.13
CA GLY A 106 -18.54 -4.95 -13.47
C GLY A 106 -18.30 -3.44 -13.56
N GLU A 107 -18.02 -2.78 -12.44
CA GLU A 107 -17.72 -1.34 -12.38
C GLU A 107 -16.30 -1.01 -12.89
N VAL A 108 -15.42 -2.02 -12.90
CA VAL A 108 -14.02 -1.91 -13.29
C VAL A 108 -13.65 -2.98 -14.32
N ILE A 109 -12.47 -2.87 -14.93
CA ILE A 109 -11.96 -3.88 -15.87
C ILE A 109 -11.80 -5.25 -15.18
N LYS A 110 -11.98 -6.33 -15.94
CA LYS A 110 -11.94 -7.71 -15.42
C LYS A 110 -10.66 -8.04 -14.66
N GLY A 111 -9.54 -7.50 -15.09
CA GLY A 111 -8.26 -7.68 -14.40
C GLY A 111 -8.23 -7.08 -12.99
N TRP A 112 -9.04 -6.06 -12.72
CA TRP A 112 -9.21 -5.50 -11.38
C TRP A 112 -10.17 -6.31 -10.53
N GLU A 113 -11.31 -6.73 -11.09
CA GLU A 113 -12.25 -7.62 -10.40
C GLU A 113 -11.55 -8.88 -9.87
N GLU A 114 -10.70 -9.47 -10.69
CA GLU A 114 -9.92 -10.65 -10.32
C GLU A 114 -8.72 -10.32 -9.43
N GLY A 115 -8.00 -9.24 -9.78
CA GLY A 115 -6.72 -8.92 -9.16
C GLY A 115 -6.81 -8.30 -7.76
N VAL A 116 -7.90 -7.59 -7.44
CA VAL A 116 -8.13 -7.00 -6.12
C VAL A 116 -8.79 -8.00 -5.18
N ALA A 117 -9.59 -8.92 -5.72
CA ALA A 117 -10.09 -10.05 -4.94
C ALA A 117 -8.92 -10.83 -4.34
N GLY A 118 -9.04 -11.22 -3.08
CA GLY A 118 -7.99 -11.91 -2.35
C GLY A 118 -6.94 -11.02 -1.70
N MET A 119 -6.97 -9.71 -1.87
CA MET A 119 -6.14 -8.78 -1.12
C MET A 119 -6.66 -8.60 0.32
N ARG A 120 -5.76 -8.20 1.22
CA ARG A 120 -6.13 -7.76 2.57
C ARG A 120 -5.87 -6.26 2.72
N VAL A 121 -6.69 -5.59 3.52
CA VAL A 121 -6.48 -4.16 3.85
C VAL A 121 -5.07 -3.94 4.38
N GLY A 122 -4.43 -2.89 3.89
CA GLY A 122 -3.01 -2.59 4.10
C GLY A 122 -2.07 -3.27 3.10
N GLY A 123 -2.58 -4.16 2.24
CA GLY A 123 -1.81 -4.82 1.19
C GLY A 123 -1.49 -3.89 0.01
N LYS A 124 -0.42 -4.21 -0.71
CA LYS A 124 -0.07 -3.62 -2.00
C LYS A 124 0.25 -4.73 -2.98
N ARG A 125 -0.37 -4.69 -4.15
CA ARG A 125 -0.22 -5.68 -5.22
C ARG A 125 0.06 -4.98 -6.55
N GLN A 126 0.97 -5.54 -7.32
CA GLN A 126 1.11 -5.16 -8.72
C GLN A 126 0.32 -6.12 -9.59
N LEU A 127 -0.42 -5.57 -10.54
CA LEU A 127 -1.20 -6.32 -11.53
C LEU A 127 -0.60 -6.07 -12.91
N ARG A 128 -0.38 -7.14 -13.67
CA ARG A 128 -0.10 -7.08 -15.11
C ARG A 128 -1.28 -7.68 -15.85
N ILE A 129 -2.04 -6.80 -16.49
CA ILE A 129 -3.35 -7.11 -17.06
C ILE A 129 -3.24 -7.16 -18.57
N PRO A 130 -3.46 -8.33 -19.20
CA PRO A 130 -3.49 -8.42 -20.65
C PRO A 130 -4.72 -7.70 -21.20
N ALA A 131 -4.66 -7.29 -22.48
CA ALA A 131 -5.73 -6.51 -23.12
C ALA A 131 -7.12 -7.15 -22.97
N ALA A 132 -7.22 -8.47 -23.04
CA ALA A 132 -8.50 -9.19 -22.89
C ALA A 132 -9.18 -9.00 -21.53
N LEU A 133 -8.42 -8.68 -20.50
CA LEU A 133 -8.91 -8.37 -19.15
C LEU A 133 -8.92 -6.86 -18.86
N GLY A 134 -8.51 -6.04 -19.82
CA GLY A 134 -8.47 -4.59 -19.77
C GLY A 134 -9.40 -3.95 -20.80
N TYR A 135 -8.81 -3.17 -21.72
CA TYR A 135 -9.55 -2.38 -22.71
C TYR A 135 -9.59 -3.02 -24.10
N GLY A 136 -9.12 -4.26 -24.24
CA GLY A 136 -9.27 -5.07 -25.45
C GLY A 136 -8.56 -4.53 -26.69
N ALA A 137 -9.08 -4.95 -27.85
CA ALA A 137 -8.53 -4.58 -29.15
C ALA A 137 -8.77 -3.11 -29.53
N GLN A 138 -9.64 -2.40 -28.84
CA GLN A 138 -9.97 -1.00 -29.16
C GLN A 138 -9.17 -0.01 -28.32
N GLY A 139 -8.72 -0.40 -27.11
CA GLY A 139 -8.14 0.54 -26.16
C GLY A 139 -9.19 1.54 -25.65
N THR A 140 -8.78 2.76 -25.32
CA THR A 140 -9.70 3.86 -24.99
C THR A 140 -9.78 4.82 -26.18
N PRO A 141 -10.95 4.94 -26.85
CA PRO A 141 -11.13 5.90 -27.92
C PRO A 141 -10.75 7.31 -27.42
N ASP A 142 -9.88 7.99 -28.19
CA ASP A 142 -9.35 9.34 -27.85
C ASP A 142 -8.63 9.43 -26.49
N GLY A 143 -8.39 8.30 -25.84
CA GLY A 143 -7.74 8.22 -24.53
C GLY A 143 -6.29 7.76 -24.59
N PRO A 144 -5.63 7.61 -23.42
CA PRO A 144 -4.20 7.32 -23.34
C PRO A 144 -3.82 5.85 -23.57
N ILE A 145 -4.81 4.93 -23.64
CA ILE A 145 -4.57 3.48 -23.72
C ILE A 145 -4.75 3.00 -25.16
N PRO A 146 -3.66 2.55 -25.83
CA PRO A 146 -3.73 2.10 -27.21
C PRO A 146 -4.43 0.73 -27.34
N PRO A 147 -4.83 0.34 -28.58
CA PRO A 147 -5.33 -0.99 -28.87
C PRO A 147 -4.39 -2.11 -28.40
N ASN A 148 -4.97 -3.18 -27.87
CA ASN A 148 -4.25 -4.38 -27.41
C ASN A 148 -3.20 -4.11 -26.30
N ALA A 149 -3.36 -3.04 -25.52
CA ALA A 149 -2.41 -2.69 -24.47
C ALA A 149 -2.45 -3.67 -23.30
N THR A 150 -1.27 -4.11 -22.88
CA THR A 150 -1.06 -4.69 -21.55
C THR A 150 -0.85 -3.55 -20.57
N LEU A 151 -1.57 -3.61 -19.45
CA LEU A 151 -1.54 -2.59 -18.40
C LEU A 151 -0.79 -3.08 -17.17
N ILE A 152 -0.10 -2.16 -16.50
CA ILE A 152 0.54 -2.42 -15.21
C ILE A 152 -0.10 -1.49 -14.19
N PHE A 153 -0.56 -2.03 -13.07
CA PHE A 153 -1.09 -1.25 -11.96
C PHE A 153 -0.39 -1.64 -10.66
N ASP A 154 0.01 -0.65 -9.89
CA ASP A 154 0.25 -0.81 -8.46
C ASP A 154 -1.03 -0.45 -7.73
N VAL A 155 -1.60 -1.37 -6.97
CA VAL A 155 -2.85 -1.18 -6.22
C VAL A 155 -2.59 -1.37 -4.75
N GLN A 156 -3.04 -0.44 -3.92
CA GLN A 156 -3.04 -0.54 -2.47
C GLN A 156 -4.47 -0.58 -1.94
N LEU A 157 -4.83 -1.65 -1.23
CA LEU A 157 -6.13 -1.78 -0.60
C LEU A 157 -6.14 -1.03 0.74
N LEU A 158 -7.01 -0.01 0.83
CA LEU A 158 -7.11 0.88 1.99
C LEU A 158 -8.23 0.47 2.94
N GLY A 159 -9.33 -0.08 2.40
CA GLY A 159 -10.50 -0.47 3.20
C GLY A 159 -11.39 -1.46 2.46
N VAL A 160 -12.17 -2.21 3.24
CA VAL A 160 -13.27 -3.08 2.83
C VAL A 160 -14.49 -2.66 3.65
N GLN A 161 -15.67 -2.57 3.02
CA GLN A 161 -16.94 -2.23 3.64
C GLN A 161 -18.01 -3.27 3.29
#